data_0ca5727f395dfb341060abeae6b12c3e
#
_entry.id   0ca5727f395dfb341060abeae6b12c3e
#
_cell.length_a   1.000
_cell.length_b   1.000
_cell.length_c   1.000
_cell.angle_alpha   90.00
_cell.angle_beta   90.00
_cell.angle_gamma   90.00
#
_symmetry.space_group_name_H-M   'P 1'
#
loop_
_entity.id
_entity.type
_entity.pdbx_description
1 polymer ?
#
loop_
_entity_poly.entity_id
_entity_poly.type
_entity_poly.pdbx_seq_one_letter_code
_entity_poly.pdbx_strand_id
1 'polypeptide(L)'
;MKNNKNIFRTLFIFCYLLAAWPLFAANQVQGIRIWPSPDNTRVVFDLKEAAEHNSFSLDKPDRLVIDLRDTSGGSQLPNITGESALIKAIRSSGDNNSMRIVLDLSKNSQANVFTLPPTAPYGHRLVVDLPDKLPEQFIPPPAIRAARDIIIAIDAGHGGEDPGSIGPSGYYEKNITLPLAKRLLALINAQAGMKAMLVRTNDYYVHVNRRTEIARGQQADLLISIHADAFTSPQPRGASVWVLSLRRATTEVGRMLEQTERHSELLGGVAEIIKDSANERYLAQTVLDLSMNHSMTTAHQVANQVLQELEKVAYLHKSKPQAASLGVLKSPDIPSILVEVGFISNPQEEKQLRSANHQHKLAQAMFKAVKRHFEQAPPADSLFALHRARQHKVSAGESLSVLAQRYQVSVADLRQHNQLSNDSIRVGQVLRIP
;
A
#
# COMPACT_ATOMS: atom_id res chain seq x y z
N MET A 1 10.44 -19.01 -81.48
CA MET A 1 10.03 -20.35 -80.91
C MET A 1 10.93 -20.63 -79.70
N LYS A 2 10.39 -21.14 -78.60
CA LYS A 2 10.99 -21.47 -77.26
C LYS A 2 11.00 -20.31 -76.29
N ASN A 3 10.53 -20.36 -75.06
CA ASN A 3 9.70 -21.27 -74.29
C ASN A 3 9.15 -20.49 -73.08
N ASN A 4 7.84 -20.33 -73.04
CA ASN A 4 7.13 -19.83 -71.88
C ASN A 4 6.57 -21.03 -71.07
N LYS A 5 7.34 -21.61 -70.14
CA LYS A 5 6.84 -22.68 -69.28
C LYS A 5 7.34 -22.65 -67.81
N ASN A 6 8.00 -21.60 -67.35
CA ASN A 6 8.55 -21.59 -66.00
C ASN A 6 7.99 -20.52 -65.06
N ILE A 7 6.89 -19.83 -65.39
CA ILE A 7 6.32 -18.77 -64.55
C ILE A 7 5.19 -19.30 -63.64
N PHE A 8 4.65 -20.45 -63.88
CA PHE A 8 3.50 -20.98 -63.10
C PHE A 8 3.86 -21.91 -61.92
N ARG A 9 5.14 -22.17 -61.66
CA ARG A 9 5.56 -23.06 -60.58
C ARG A 9 6.05 -22.35 -59.32
N THR A 10 6.25 -21.05 -59.35
CA THR A 10 6.77 -20.26 -58.22
C THR A 10 5.66 -19.56 -57.42
N LEU A 11 4.41 -19.57 -57.91
CA LEU A 11 3.30 -18.87 -57.22
C LEU A 11 2.49 -19.75 -56.29
N PHE A 12 2.77 -21.02 -56.14
CA PHE A 12 2.01 -21.96 -55.29
C PHE A 12 2.70 -22.33 -53.97
N ILE A 13 3.92 -21.84 -53.72
CA ILE A 13 4.67 -22.08 -52.47
C ILE A 13 4.56 -20.90 -51.49
N PHE A 14 4.03 -19.75 -51.92
CA PHE A 14 3.96 -18.53 -51.07
C PHE A 14 2.64 -18.37 -50.30
N CYS A 15 1.66 -19.24 -50.44
CA CYS A 15 0.36 -19.15 -49.77
C CYS A 15 0.19 -20.05 -48.53
N TYR A 16 1.22 -20.78 -48.09
CA TYR A 16 1.13 -21.60 -46.88
C TYR A 16 1.90 -21.09 -45.65
N LEU A 17 2.40 -19.84 -45.69
CA LEU A 17 3.13 -19.23 -44.59
C LEU A 17 2.35 -18.15 -43.84
N LEU A 18 1.03 -18.10 -44.00
CA LEU A 18 0.17 -17.18 -43.30
C LEU A 18 -0.92 -17.94 -42.57
N ALA A 19 -0.67 -18.28 -41.33
CA ALA A 19 -1.59 -18.42 -40.19
C ALA A 19 -1.06 -19.42 -39.15
N ALA A 20 0.17 -19.23 -38.70
CA ALA A 20 0.47 -19.64 -37.34
C ALA A 20 0.14 -18.39 -36.44
N TRP A 21 -1.14 -18.16 -36.20
CA TRP A 21 -1.52 -17.38 -35.03
C TRP A 21 -0.94 -18.14 -33.85
N PRO A 22 -0.22 -17.45 -32.97
CA PRO A 22 0.17 -18.08 -31.73
C PRO A 22 -1.12 -18.50 -31.04
N LEU A 23 -1.34 -19.80 -30.91
CA LEU A 23 -2.26 -20.31 -29.92
C LEU A 23 -1.69 -19.86 -28.59
N PHE A 24 -2.12 -18.70 -28.11
CA PHE A 24 -1.93 -18.35 -26.70
C PHE A 24 -2.63 -19.49 -25.95
N ALA A 25 -1.83 -20.37 -25.36
CA ALA A 25 -2.37 -21.38 -24.47
C ALA A 25 -3.08 -20.61 -23.36
N ALA A 26 -4.42 -20.73 -23.33
CA ALA A 26 -5.22 -20.05 -22.32
C ALA A 26 -4.63 -20.33 -20.94
N ASN A 27 -4.62 -19.33 -20.09
CA ASN A 27 -4.21 -19.47 -18.69
C ASN A 27 -5.04 -20.59 -18.03
N GLN A 28 -4.53 -21.21 -16.99
CA GLN A 28 -5.17 -22.35 -16.32
C GLN A 28 -4.96 -22.26 -14.82
N VAL A 29 -5.97 -22.64 -14.05
CA VAL A 29 -5.85 -22.90 -12.61
C VAL A 29 -5.19 -24.28 -12.44
N GLN A 30 -4.02 -24.31 -11.83
CA GLN A 30 -3.19 -25.50 -11.67
C GLN A 30 -3.39 -26.20 -10.32
N GLY A 31 -3.80 -25.45 -9.29
CA GLY A 31 -4.02 -25.96 -7.94
C GLY A 31 -4.87 -25.00 -7.11
N ILE A 32 -5.48 -25.53 -6.04
CA ILE A 32 -6.25 -24.76 -5.08
C ILE A 32 -5.81 -25.19 -3.68
N ARG A 33 -5.44 -24.23 -2.85
CA ARG A 33 -5.00 -24.46 -1.47
C ARG A 33 -5.84 -23.64 -0.53
N ILE A 34 -6.34 -24.24 0.55
CA ILE A 34 -7.17 -23.60 1.57
C ILE A 34 -6.40 -23.61 2.89
N TRP A 35 -6.23 -22.45 3.48
CA TRP A 35 -5.53 -22.24 4.74
C TRP A 35 -6.44 -21.53 5.74
N PRO A 36 -7.10 -22.28 6.65
CA PRO A 36 -7.87 -21.68 7.72
C PRO A 36 -6.95 -21.15 8.82
N SER A 37 -7.32 -20.00 9.37
CA SER A 37 -6.75 -19.45 10.60
C SER A 37 -7.88 -19.03 11.53
N PRO A 38 -7.62 -18.68 12.80
CA PRO A 38 -8.67 -18.32 13.76
C PRO A 38 -9.55 -17.14 13.32
N ASP A 39 -9.04 -16.24 12.49
CA ASP A 39 -9.70 -14.99 12.10
C ASP A 39 -9.91 -14.84 10.60
N ASN A 40 -9.39 -15.76 9.77
CA ASN A 40 -9.41 -15.66 8.33
C ASN A 40 -9.28 -17.03 7.66
N THR A 41 -9.90 -17.20 6.51
CA THR A 41 -9.62 -18.33 5.61
C THR A 41 -9.00 -17.79 4.33
N ARG A 42 -7.79 -18.23 4.02
CA ARG A 42 -7.12 -17.90 2.75
C ARG A 42 -7.30 -19.02 1.74
N VAL A 43 -7.74 -18.67 0.54
CA VAL A 43 -7.76 -19.57 -0.63
C VAL A 43 -6.76 -19.07 -1.64
N VAL A 44 -5.89 -19.94 -2.12
CA VAL A 44 -4.88 -19.63 -3.12
C VAL A 44 -5.16 -20.48 -4.36
N PHE A 45 -5.35 -19.83 -5.48
CA PHE A 45 -5.43 -20.44 -6.80
C PHE A 45 -4.08 -20.28 -7.47
N ASP A 46 -3.39 -21.39 -7.70
CA ASP A 46 -2.14 -21.40 -8.47
C ASP A 46 -2.49 -21.28 -9.95
N LEU A 47 -1.90 -20.31 -10.63
CA LEU A 47 -2.16 -19.97 -12.01
C LEU A 47 -0.93 -20.25 -12.88
N LYS A 48 -1.15 -20.66 -14.12
CA LYS A 48 -0.08 -20.84 -15.10
C LYS A 48 0.54 -19.48 -15.47
N GLU A 49 -0.30 -18.48 -15.67
CA GLU A 49 0.07 -17.10 -16.03
C GLU A 49 -0.69 -16.08 -15.15
N ALA A 50 -0.32 -14.81 -15.24
CA ALA A 50 -1.09 -13.75 -14.61
C ALA A 50 -2.52 -13.69 -15.19
N ALA A 51 -3.54 -13.50 -14.35
CA ALA A 51 -4.92 -13.34 -14.78
C ALA A 51 -5.49 -12.00 -14.33
N GLU A 52 -6.22 -11.36 -15.22
CA GLU A 52 -7.13 -10.30 -14.83
C GLU A 52 -8.37 -10.90 -14.16
N HIS A 53 -8.77 -10.33 -13.04
CA HIS A 53 -9.92 -10.82 -12.31
C HIS A 53 -10.90 -9.70 -11.93
N ASN A 54 -12.15 -10.09 -11.78
CA ASN A 54 -13.19 -9.32 -11.13
C ASN A 54 -13.85 -10.19 -10.07
N SER A 55 -14.26 -9.59 -8.93
CA SER A 55 -14.92 -10.35 -7.88
C SER A 55 -16.08 -9.58 -7.28
N PHE A 56 -17.12 -10.30 -6.87
CA PHE A 56 -18.29 -9.75 -6.20
C PHE A 56 -18.94 -10.80 -5.32
N SER A 57 -19.62 -10.35 -4.28
CA SER A 57 -20.38 -11.20 -3.36
C SER A 57 -21.85 -11.28 -3.74
N LEU A 58 -22.46 -12.42 -3.47
CA LEU A 58 -23.90 -12.65 -3.59
C LEU A 58 -24.43 -13.17 -2.26
N ASP A 59 -25.58 -12.66 -1.88
CA ASP A 59 -26.30 -13.07 -0.67
C ASP A 59 -27.38 -14.13 -0.99
N LYS A 60 -27.75 -14.92 0.00
CA LYS A 60 -28.89 -15.88 0.00
C LYS A 60 -28.88 -16.89 -1.16
N PRO A 61 -27.99 -17.87 -1.17
CA PRO A 61 -26.94 -18.16 -0.17
C PRO A 61 -25.70 -17.29 -0.37
N ASP A 62 -24.91 -17.15 0.70
CA ASP A 62 -23.67 -16.39 0.69
C ASP A 62 -22.64 -17.02 -0.24
N ARG A 63 -22.17 -16.26 -1.21
CA ARG A 63 -21.21 -16.70 -2.23
C ARG A 63 -20.24 -15.58 -2.58
N LEU A 64 -18.99 -15.96 -2.84
CA LEU A 64 -18.05 -15.10 -3.56
C LEU A 64 -17.92 -15.62 -4.99
N VAL A 65 -18.12 -14.75 -5.95
CA VAL A 65 -17.93 -15.02 -7.38
C VAL A 65 -16.67 -14.32 -7.86
N ILE A 66 -15.83 -15.05 -8.59
CA ILE A 66 -14.59 -14.54 -9.16
C ILE A 66 -14.59 -14.89 -10.65
N ASP A 67 -14.49 -13.88 -11.48
CA ASP A 67 -14.38 -14.01 -12.93
C ASP A 67 -12.91 -13.79 -13.35
N LEU A 68 -12.31 -14.78 -14.00
CA LEU A 68 -10.97 -14.73 -14.57
C LEU A 68 -11.07 -14.60 -16.09
N ARG A 69 -10.40 -13.60 -16.65
CA ARG A 69 -10.28 -13.40 -18.09
C ARG A 69 -9.11 -14.23 -18.64
N ASP A 70 -9.17 -14.54 -19.93
CA ASP A 70 -8.13 -15.26 -20.67
C ASP A 70 -7.66 -16.56 -19.98
N THR A 71 -8.59 -17.16 -19.20
CA THR A 71 -8.33 -18.37 -18.42
C THR A 71 -9.30 -19.46 -18.88
N SER A 72 -8.75 -20.59 -19.23
CA SER A 72 -9.55 -21.76 -19.67
C SER A 72 -10.37 -22.26 -18.48
N GLY A 73 -11.69 -22.26 -18.65
CA GLY A 73 -12.67 -22.65 -17.64
C GLY A 73 -13.31 -23.99 -17.98
N GLY A 74 -13.61 -24.76 -16.94
CA GLY A 74 -14.34 -26.00 -17.01
C GLY A 74 -15.01 -26.32 -15.68
N SER A 75 -15.85 -27.36 -15.66
CA SER A 75 -16.48 -27.85 -14.44
C SER A 75 -15.55 -28.65 -13.54
N GLN A 76 -14.38 -29.06 -14.06
CA GLN A 76 -13.37 -29.76 -13.29
C GLN A 76 -12.34 -28.80 -12.74
N LEU A 77 -12.30 -28.67 -11.42
CA LEU A 77 -11.26 -27.96 -10.70
C LEU A 77 -10.06 -28.87 -10.47
N PRO A 78 -8.84 -28.33 -10.42
CA PRO A 78 -7.67 -29.10 -9.99
C PRO A 78 -7.82 -29.56 -8.54
N ASN A 79 -6.87 -30.38 -8.09
CA ASN A 79 -6.86 -30.88 -6.72
C ASN A 79 -6.94 -29.74 -5.71
N ILE A 80 -7.86 -29.86 -4.73
CA ILE A 80 -8.05 -28.92 -3.65
C ILE A 80 -7.37 -29.50 -2.42
N THR A 81 -6.47 -28.75 -1.80
CA THR A 81 -5.80 -29.12 -0.56
C THR A 81 -6.23 -28.20 0.57
N GLY A 82 -6.48 -28.77 1.76
CA GLY A 82 -6.99 -28.05 2.92
C GLY A 82 -8.51 -27.94 2.94
N GLU A 83 -9.06 -27.62 4.09
CA GLU A 83 -10.49 -27.48 4.36
C GLU A 83 -10.74 -26.27 5.28
N SER A 84 -11.93 -25.67 5.18
CA SER A 84 -12.34 -24.58 6.08
C SER A 84 -13.85 -24.70 6.37
N ALA A 85 -14.25 -24.45 7.59
CA ALA A 85 -15.66 -24.39 7.98
C ALA A 85 -16.41 -23.23 7.30
N LEU A 86 -15.70 -22.21 6.82
CA LEU A 86 -16.27 -21.08 6.11
C LEU A 86 -16.65 -21.42 4.66
N ILE A 87 -15.95 -22.37 4.01
CA ILE A 87 -16.14 -22.73 2.61
C ILE A 87 -16.90 -24.05 2.52
N LYS A 88 -18.15 -24.00 2.05
CA LYS A 88 -18.98 -25.20 1.82
C LYS A 88 -18.60 -25.94 0.56
N ALA A 89 -18.32 -25.19 -0.52
CA ALA A 89 -17.93 -25.74 -1.81
C ALA A 89 -17.20 -24.70 -2.65
N ILE A 90 -16.36 -25.19 -3.57
CA ILE A 90 -15.78 -24.38 -4.64
C ILE A 90 -16.25 -25.01 -5.96
N ARG A 91 -16.82 -24.19 -6.82
CA ARG A 91 -17.34 -24.61 -8.13
C ARG A 91 -16.74 -23.76 -9.22
N SER A 92 -16.63 -24.31 -10.41
CA SER A 92 -16.21 -23.54 -11.58
C SER A 92 -17.11 -23.78 -12.78
N SER A 93 -17.16 -22.78 -13.64
CA SER A 93 -17.78 -22.82 -14.96
C SER A 93 -17.02 -21.89 -15.89
N GLY A 94 -17.19 -22.04 -17.18
CA GLY A 94 -16.56 -21.17 -18.15
C GLY A 94 -16.33 -21.87 -19.50
N ASP A 95 -15.57 -21.21 -20.34
CA ASP A 95 -15.20 -21.63 -21.68
C ASP A 95 -13.67 -21.60 -21.88
N ASN A 96 -13.20 -21.57 -23.10
CA ASN A 96 -11.76 -21.54 -23.40
C ASN A 96 -11.09 -20.16 -23.10
N ASN A 97 -11.88 -19.14 -22.84
CA ASN A 97 -11.37 -17.76 -22.70
C ASN A 97 -11.80 -17.09 -21.38
N SER A 98 -12.70 -17.70 -20.63
CA SER A 98 -13.16 -17.17 -19.36
C SER A 98 -13.47 -18.27 -18.36
N MET A 99 -13.11 -18.05 -17.11
CA MET A 99 -13.41 -18.96 -16.01
C MET A 99 -14.11 -18.22 -14.89
N ARG A 100 -15.25 -18.71 -14.47
CA ARG A 100 -15.95 -18.27 -13.27
C ARG A 100 -15.72 -19.27 -12.15
N ILE A 101 -15.25 -18.79 -11.02
CA ILE A 101 -15.09 -19.56 -9.80
C ILE A 101 -16.11 -19.05 -8.77
N VAL A 102 -16.81 -19.94 -8.10
CA VAL A 102 -17.79 -19.63 -7.08
C VAL A 102 -17.41 -20.36 -5.80
N LEU A 103 -17.16 -19.59 -4.75
CA LEU A 103 -17.01 -20.11 -3.40
C LEU A 103 -18.35 -19.99 -2.69
N ASP A 104 -18.95 -21.13 -2.36
CA ASP A 104 -20.16 -21.20 -1.52
C ASP A 104 -19.75 -21.08 -0.06
N LEU A 105 -20.23 -20.06 0.63
CA LEU A 105 -19.82 -19.74 1.99
C LEU A 105 -20.85 -20.20 3.04
N SER A 106 -20.39 -20.48 4.24
CA SER A 106 -21.28 -20.79 5.37
C SER A 106 -21.92 -19.55 5.96
N LYS A 107 -21.28 -18.41 5.84
CA LYS A 107 -21.73 -17.08 6.25
C LYS A 107 -21.13 -16.01 5.36
N ASN A 108 -21.69 -14.82 5.39
CA ASN A 108 -21.14 -13.68 4.65
C ASN A 108 -19.73 -13.33 5.12
N SER A 109 -18.85 -12.99 4.17
CA SER A 109 -17.48 -12.55 4.43
C SER A 109 -17.12 -11.44 3.44
N GLN A 110 -16.48 -10.39 3.93
CA GLN A 110 -15.94 -9.32 3.09
C GLN A 110 -14.62 -9.79 2.47
N ALA A 111 -14.71 -10.54 1.38
CA ALA A 111 -13.55 -11.09 0.69
C ALA A 111 -12.61 -10.00 0.17
N ASN A 112 -11.31 -10.21 0.36
CA ASN A 112 -10.27 -9.45 -0.33
C ASN A 112 -9.62 -10.35 -1.38
N VAL A 113 -9.68 -9.97 -2.66
CA VAL A 113 -9.18 -10.75 -3.79
C VAL A 113 -8.08 -9.99 -4.49
N PHE A 114 -6.91 -10.61 -4.66
CA PHE A 114 -5.75 -9.99 -5.27
C PHE A 114 -4.82 -11.02 -5.91
N THR A 115 -3.93 -10.57 -6.81
CA THR A 115 -2.95 -11.42 -7.48
C THR A 115 -1.56 -11.26 -6.88
N LEU A 116 -0.78 -12.35 -6.87
CA LEU A 116 0.63 -12.35 -6.52
C LEU A 116 1.48 -12.80 -7.71
N PRO A 117 2.60 -12.12 -7.98
CA PRO A 117 3.55 -12.53 -9.01
C PRO A 117 4.27 -13.82 -8.64
N PRO A 118 4.94 -14.47 -9.60
CA PRO A 118 5.75 -15.65 -9.35
C PRO A 118 6.86 -15.36 -8.34
N THR A 119 6.93 -16.20 -7.30
CA THR A 119 7.98 -16.17 -6.28
C THR A 119 8.33 -17.62 -5.95
N ALA A 120 9.55 -18.05 -6.26
CA ALA A 120 9.95 -19.44 -6.06
C ALA A 120 9.67 -19.92 -4.62
N PRO A 121 9.08 -21.11 -4.46
CA PRO A 121 8.81 -22.14 -5.47
C PRO A 121 7.46 -22.00 -6.22
N TYR A 122 6.70 -20.93 -6.03
CA TYR A 122 5.35 -20.75 -6.58
C TYR A 122 5.34 -19.88 -7.84
N GLY A 123 4.40 -20.20 -8.76
CA GLY A 123 4.08 -19.41 -9.94
C GLY A 123 3.16 -18.22 -9.65
N HIS A 124 2.39 -17.81 -10.66
CA HIS A 124 1.34 -16.81 -10.50
C HIS A 124 0.24 -17.31 -9.57
N ARG A 125 -0.33 -16.46 -8.76
CA ARG A 125 -1.36 -16.83 -7.78
C ARG A 125 -2.46 -15.78 -7.73
N LEU A 126 -3.70 -16.25 -7.64
CA LEU A 126 -4.82 -15.44 -7.18
C LEU A 126 -5.09 -15.81 -5.72
N VAL A 127 -5.14 -14.84 -4.86
CA VAL A 127 -5.36 -15.02 -3.42
C VAL A 127 -6.71 -14.44 -3.05
N VAL A 128 -7.45 -15.20 -2.26
CA VAL A 128 -8.73 -14.81 -1.68
C VAL A 128 -8.63 -14.90 -0.16
N ASP A 129 -8.69 -13.77 0.50
CA ASP A 129 -8.79 -13.69 1.96
C ASP A 129 -10.24 -13.51 2.36
N LEU A 130 -10.74 -14.44 3.15
CA LEU A 130 -12.10 -14.47 3.68
C LEU A 130 -12.03 -14.27 5.19
N PRO A 131 -12.26 -13.05 5.71
CA PRO A 131 -12.39 -12.84 7.15
C PRO A 131 -13.47 -13.74 7.75
N ASP A 132 -13.09 -14.53 8.75
CA ASP A 132 -13.98 -15.50 9.42
C ASP A 132 -14.92 -14.83 10.42
N LYS A 133 -14.52 -13.67 10.89
CA LYS A 133 -15.38 -12.78 11.68
C LYS A 133 -15.96 -11.72 10.74
N LEU A 134 -17.29 -11.61 10.72
CA LEU A 134 -17.91 -10.34 10.36
C LEU A 134 -17.24 -9.26 11.21
N PRO A 135 -17.06 -8.02 10.71
CA PRO A 135 -16.59 -6.93 11.57
C PRO A 135 -17.47 -7.00 12.83
N GLU A 136 -16.86 -7.40 13.94
CA GLU A 136 -17.59 -7.60 15.19
C GLU A 136 -18.45 -6.37 15.42
N GLN A 137 -19.75 -6.61 15.62
CA GLN A 137 -20.58 -5.62 16.28
C GLN A 137 -19.74 -5.05 17.42
N PHE A 138 -19.44 -3.76 17.35
CA PHE A 138 -18.63 -2.97 18.25
C PHE A 138 -18.46 -3.67 19.62
N ILE A 139 -17.37 -4.37 19.81
CA ILE A 139 -16.86 -4.67 21.15
C ILE A 139 -16.39 -3.32 21.66
N PRO A 140 -16.92 -2.83 22.79
CA PRO A 140 -16.33 -1.67 23.43
C PRO A 140 -14.83 -1.95 23.55
N PRO A 141 -13.96 -1.00 23.14
CA PRO A 141 -12.52 -1.25 23.12
C PRO A 141 -12.12 -1.84 24.47
N PRO A 142 -11.32 -2.93 24.49
CA PRO A 142 -10.80 -3.46 25.75
C PRO A 142 -10.21 -2.27 26.50
N ALA A 143 -10.52 -2.16 27.78
CA ALA A 143 -10.23 -1.01 28.64
C ALA A 143 -8.94 -0.33 28.22
N ILE A 144 -9.06 0.85 27.68
CA ILE A 144 -8.13 1.68 26.95
C ILE A 144 -6.66 1.34 27.26
N ARG A 145 -6.03 0.47 26.48
CA ARG A 145 -4.58 0.57 26.29
C ARG A 145 -4.41 1.97 25.68
N ALA A 146 -3.65 2.82 26.35
CA ALA A 146 -3.47 4.19 25.92
C ALA A 146 -3.14 4.18 24.44
N ALA A 147 -4.04 4.72 23.61
CA ALA A 147 -3.84 4.71 22.17
C ALA A 147 -2.58 5.53 21.90
N ARG A 148 -1.71 4.96 21.07
CA ARG A 148 -0.42 5.58 20.79
C ARG A 148 -0.54 6.70 19.76
N ASP A 149 0.44 7.58 19.77
CA ASP A 149 0.64 8.51 18.68
C ASP A 149 1.06 7.79 17.39
N ILE A 150 0.70 8.36 16.26
CA ILE A 150 1.22 7.98 14.93
C ILE A 150 2.64 8.52 14.82
N ILE A 151 3.62 7.66 14.54
CA ILE A 151 5.04 8.00 14.52
C ILE A 151 5.50 8.23 13.08
N ILE A 152 6.02 9.43 12.79
CA ILE A 152 6.56 9.80 11.49
C ILE A 152 8.06 9.95 11.58
N ALA A 153 8.81 9.10 10.90
CA ALA A 153 10.25 9.29 10.74
C ALA A 153 10.52 10.27 9.59
N ILE A 154 11.28 11.30 9.86
CA ILE A 154 11.70 12.30 8.87
C ILE A 154 13.18 12.15 8.66
N ASP A 155 13.56 11.78 7.45
CA ASP A 155 14.94 11.69 7.02
C ASP A 155 15.31 12.96 6.24
N ALA A 156 16.24 13.71 6.76
CA ALA A 156 16.87 14.80 6.03
C ALA A 156 18.02 14.24 5.21
N GLY A 157 17.88 14.21 3.90
CA GLY A 157 18.89 13.67 2.98
C GLY A 157 20.28 14.24 3.23
N HIS A 158 21.32 13.42 2.98
CA HIS A 158 22.73 13.79 3.13
C HIS A 158 23.15 14.16 4.56
N GLY A 159 24.25 14.90 4.71
CA GLY A 159 24.74 15.38 6.01
C GLY A 159 26.22 15.09 6.26
N GLY A 160 26.87 15.89 7.10
CA GLY A 160 28.30 15.76 7.41
C GLY A 160 29.17 15.90 6.16
N GLU A 161 29.98 14.90 5.87
CA GLU A 161 30.89 14.87 4.70
C GLU A 161 30.14 14.73 3.37
N ASP A 162 28.89 14.25 3.40
CA ASP A 162 28.03 14.15 2.22
C ASP A 162 27.25 15.47 2.05
N PRO A 163 27.66 16.38 1.13
CA PRO A 163 26.99 17.64 0.91
C PRO A 163 25.64 17.47 0.20
N GLY A 164 25.41 16.31 -0.44
CA GLY A 164 24.38 16.14 -1.45
C GLY A 164 24.70 16.91 -2.72
N SER A 165 23.68 17.26 -3.46
CA SER A 165 23.77 18.09 -4.64
C SER A 165 24.24 19.51 -4.32
N ILE A 166 24.95 20.13 -5.27
CA ILE A 166 25.50 21.48 -5.09
C ILE A 166 24.82 22.42 -6.09
N GLY A 167 24.22 23.47 -5.56
CA GLY A 167 23.57 24.50 -6.36
C GLY A 167 24.56 25.44 -7.06
N PRO A 168 24.10 26.24 -8.02
CA PRO A 168 24.95 27.17 -8.77
C PRO A 168 25.67 28.22 -7.90
N SER A 169 25.14 28.56 -6.74
CA SER A 169 25.81 29.46 -5.79
C SER A 169 26.79 28.74 -4.85
N GLY A 170 27.04 27.45 -5.03
CA GLY A 170 27.85 26.63 -4.11
C GLY A 170 27.09 26.21 -2.86
N TYR A 171 25.78 26.35 -2.82
CA TYR A 171 24.98 25.96 -1.69
C TYR A 171 24.70 24.45 -1.70
N TYR A 172 24.82 23.79 -0.54
CA TYR A 172 24.69 22.35 -0.41
C TYR A 172 23.25 21.93 -0.11
N GLU A 173 22.81 20.81 -0.68
CA GLU A 173 21.49 20.20 -0.46
C GLU A 173 21.23 19.93 1.01
N LYS A 174 22.21 19.39 1.75
CA LYS A 174 22.09 19.12 3.19
C LYS A 174 21.66 20.32 4.02
N ASN A 175 21.96 21.55 3.56
CA ASN A 175 21.60 22.80 4.19
C ASN A 175 20.14 23.24 3.88
N ILE A 176 19.47 22.55 2.94
CA ILE A 176 18.05 22.71 2.64
C ILE A 176 17.25 21.64 3.39
N THR A 177 17.69 20.39 3.30
CA THR A 177 16.94 19.23 3.79
C THR A 177 16.76 19.26 5.29
N LEU A 178 17.79 19.57 6.07
CA LEU A 178 17.72 19.56 7.53
C LEU A 178 16.82 20.69 8.11
N PRO A 179 16.91 21.96 7.71
CA PRO A 179 15.98 22.98 8.16
C PRO A 179 14.52 22.69 7.78
N LEU A 180 14.28 22.15 6.60
CA LEU A 180 12.95 21.75 6.15
C LEU A 180 12.39 20.59 6.99
N ALA A 181 13.20 19.56 7.23
CA ALA A 181 12.85 18.43 8.10
C ALA A 181 12.50 18.89 9.53
N LYS A 182 13.26 19.85 10.10
CA LYS A 182 12.96 20.44 11.42
C LYS A 182 11.64 21.22 11.44
N ARG A 183 11.27 21.89 10.35
CA ARG A 183 9.97 22.56 10.22
C ARG A 183 8.83 21.58 10.17
N LEU A 184 8.99 20.50 9.40
CA LEU A 184 7.99 19.43 9.31
C LEU A 184 7.81 18.73 10.66
N LEU A 185 8.91 18.42 11.35
CA LEU A 185 8.91 17.88 12.72
C LEU A 185 8.08 18.74 13.67
N ALA A 186 8.30 20.05 13.66
CA ALA A 186 7.59 20.98 14.54
C ALA A 186 6.08 20.99 14.26
N LEU A 187 5.67 20.97 13.00
CA LEU A 187 4.26 20.93 12.60
C LEU A 187 3.59 19.61 13.02
N ILE A 188 4.25 18.48 12.82
CA ILE A 188 3.71 17.17 13.20
C ILE A 188 3.60 17.07 14.73
N ASN A 189 4.63 17.47 15.48
CA ASN A 189 4.62 17.40 16.94
C ASN A 189 3.62 18.38 17.61
N ALA A 190 3.19 19.40 16.89
CA ALA A 190 2.10 20.27 17.36
C ALA A 190 0.70 19.64 17.17
N GLN A 191 0.59 18.54 16.43
CA GLN A 191 -0.67 17.84 16.19
C GLN A 191 -0.87 16.73 17.23
N ALA A 192 -1.94 16.85 18.04
CA ALA A 192 -2.32 15.78 18.97
C ALA A 192 -2.55 14.44 18.23
N GLY A 193 -2.02 13.36 18.81
CA GLY A 193 -2.09 12.02 18.23
C GLY A 193 -1.05 11.75 17.14
N MET A 194 -0.10 12.66 16.90
CA MET A 194 1.03 12.48 16.01
C MET A 194 2.35 12.84 16.71
N LYS A 195 3.39 12.11 16.38
CA LYS A 195 4.75 12.35 16.85
C LYS A 195 5.72 12.18 15.70
N ALA A 196 6.66 13.08 15.55
CA ALA A 196 7.72 12.94 14.55
C ALA A 196 9.08 12.78 15.23
N MET A 197 9.99 12.11 14.54
CA MET A 197 11.41 12.02 14.90
C MET A 197 12.26 12.28 13.67
N LEU A 198 13.46 12.78 13.89
CA LEU A 198 14.46 12.99 12.83
C LEU A 198 15.45 11.83 12.80
N VAL A 199 15.77 11.33 11.60
CA VAL A 199 16.84 10.34 11.38
C VAL A 199 18.21 10.96 11.75
N ARG A 200 18.42 12.23 11.40
CA ARG A 200 19.56 13.03 11.88
C ARG A 200 19.09 14.39 12.41
N THR A 201 19.61 14.78 13.54
CA THR A 201 19.22 16.04 14.22
C THR A 201 20.13 17.20 13.91
N ASN A 202 21.35 16.93 13.45
CA ASN A 202 22.40 17.92 13.14
C ASN A 202 23.09 17.56 11.81
N ASP A 203 24.14 18.33 11.48
CA ASP A 203 24.93 18.08 10.28
C ASP A 203 25.98 17.00 10.54
N TYR A 204 25.57 15.74 10.44
CA TYR A 204 26.42 14.56 10.45
C TYR A 204 25.91 13.54 9.43
N TYR A 205 26.82 12.71 8.95
CA TYR A 205 26.50 11.65 7.97
C TYR A 205 25.79 10.48 8.64
N VAL A 206 24.73 9.99 8.00
CA VAL A 206 24.06 8.73 8.34
C VAL A 206 24.03 7.85 7.10
N HIS A 207 24.63 6.67 7.21
CA HIS A 207 24.63 5.70 6.10
C HIS A 207 23.20 5.33 5.69
N VAL A 208 22.94 5.17 4.38
CA VAL A 208 21.61 5.00 3.82
C VAL A 208 20.82 3.83 4.46
N ASN A 209 21.48 2.70 4.73
CA ASN A 209 20.83 1.55 5.38
C ASN A 209 20.45 1.86 6.83
N ARG A 210 21.28 2.65 7.53
CA ARG A 210 21.02 3.04 8.92
C ARG A 210 19.81 3.95 9.08
N ARG A 211 19.46 4.72 8.03
CA ARG A 211 18.27 5.62 8.05
C ARG A 211 16.98 4.82 8.26
N THR A 212 16.81 3.74 7.49
CA THR A 212 15.63 2.85 7.62
C THR A 212 15.65 2.06 8.92
N GLU A 213 16.82 1.64 9.42
CA GLU A 213 16.95 0.97 10.71
C GLU A 213 16.54 1.88 11.88
N ILE A 214 16.93 3.16 11.85
CA ILE A 214 16.53 4.16 12.85
C ILE A 214 14.99 4.32 12.85
N ALA A 215 14.37 4.45 11.67
CA ALA A 215 12.92 4.55 11.55
C ALA A 215 12.22 3.29 12.12
N ARG A 216 12.75 2.10 11.78
CA ARG A 216 12.22 0.82 12.28
C ARG A 216 12.37 0.68 13.79
N GLY A 217 13.51 1.04 14.34
CA GLY A 217 13.76 1.00 15.79
C GLY A 217 12.83 1.91 16.60
N GLN A 218 12.24 2.91 15.96
CA GLN A 218 11.22 3.79 16.56
C GLN A 218 9.79 3.38 16.21
N GLN A 219 9.59 2.25 15.54
CA GLN A 219 8.28 1.77 15.10
C GLN A 219 7.50 2.82 14.29
N ALA A 220 8.18 3.48 13.35
CA ALA A 220 7.57 4.52 12.53
C ALA A 220 6.46 3.96 11.63
N ASP A 221 5.34 4.67 11.58
CA ASP A 221 4.20 4.36 10.70
C ASP A 221 4.41 4.87 9.27
N LEU A 222 5.35 5.81 9.10
CA LEU A 222 5.72 6.39 7.81
C LEU A 222 7.15 6.94 7.87
N LEU A 223 7.93 6.71 6.82
CA LEU A 223 9.22 7.36 6.59
C LEU A 223 9.10 8.38 5.45
N ILE A 224 9.52 9.60 5.70
CA ILE A 224 9.60 10.68 4.69
C ILE A 224 11.06 11.10 4.57
N SER A 225 11.68 10.78 3.44
CA SER A 225 13.01 11.28 3.09
C SER A 225 12.89 12.55 2.25
N ILE A 226 13.57 13.61 2.64
CA ILE A 226 13.50 14.93 2.01
C ILE A 226 14.80 15.21 1.28
N HIS A 227 14.70 15.52 0.00
CA HIS A 227 15.78 15.78 -0.92
C HIS A 227 15.55 17.03 -1.77
N ALA A 228 16.59 17.53 -2.40
CA ALA A 228 16.55 18.65 -3.35
C ALA A 228 17.63 18.45 -4.41
N ASP A 229 17.46 17.43 -5.21
CA ASP A 229 18.47 16.88 -6.12
C ASP A 229 18.95 17.86 -7.19
N ALA A 230 20.04 17.54 -7.88
CA ALA A 230 20.53 18.30 -9.03
C ALA A 230 20.32 17.53 -10.32
N PHE A 231 20.11 18.27 -11.39
CA PHE A 231 20.16 17.73 -12.74
C PHE A 231 21.44 18.19 -13.44
N THR A 232 21.83 17.48 -14.50
CA THR A 232 23.01 17.84 -15.33
C THR A 232 22.87 19.19 -16.04
N SER A 233 21.65 19.72 -16.10
CA SER A 233 21.33 21.00 -16.68
C SER A 233 20.45 21.83 -15.74
N PRO A 234 20.45 23.17 -15.81
CA PRO A 234 19.73 24.04 -14.89
C PRO A 234 18.23 24.21 -15.20
N GLN A 235 17.73 23.61 -16.29
CA GLN A 235 16.33 23.78 -16.73
C GLN A 235 15.31 23.00 -15.92
N PRO A 236 15.56 21.75 -15.47
CA PRO A 236 14.61 21.02 -14.66
C PRO A 236 14.26 21.79 -13.38
N ARG A 237 12.98 21.75 -13.05
CA ARG A 237 12.41 22.41 -11.87
C ARG A 237 11.21 21.64 -11.35
N GLY A 238 10.88 21.90 -10.10
CA GLY A 238 9.65 21.41 -9.49
C GLY A 238 9.84 20.19 -8.62
N ALA A 239 8.86 19.95 -7.77
CA ALA A 239 8.84 18.84 -6.83
C ALA A 239 8.43 17.53 -7.49
N SER A 240 8.89 16.42 -6.96
CA SER A 240 8.43 15.07 -7.29
C SER A 240 8.44 14.17 -6.05
N VAL A 241 7.67 13.10 -6.08
CA VAL A 241 7.63 12.12 -4.98
C VAL A 241 7.91 10.73 -5.53
N TRP A 242 8.78 10.01 -4.83
CA TRP A 242 9.28 8.70 -5.21
C TRP A 242 8.88 7.66 -4.19
N VAL A 243 8.56 6.45 -4.68
CA VAL A 243 8.23 5.27 -3.88
C VAL A 243 9.11 4.09 -4.27
N LEU A 244 9.15 3.06 -3.45
CA LEU A 244 9.97 1.88 -3.68
C LEU A 244 9.55 1.15 -4.97
N SER A 245 10.52 0.75 -5.79
CA SER A 245 10.27 -0.12 -6.95
C SER A 245 10.14 -1.59 -6.55
N LEU A 246 9.26 -2.34 -7.23
CA LEU A 246 9.03 -3.76 -6.98
C LEU A 246 10.31 -4.62 -7.09
N ARG A 247 11.19 -4.35 -8.05
CA ARG A 247 12.45 -5.09 -8.22
C ARG A 247 13.34 -5.00 -6.99
N ARG A 248 13.45 -3.82 -6.40
CA ARG A 248 14.30 -3.57 -5.24
C ARG A 248 13.68 -4.16 -3.97
N ALA A 249 12.34 -4.07 -3.85
CA ALA A 249 11.60 -4.66 -2.75
C ALA A 249 11.84 -6.17 -2.65
N THR A 250 11.77 -6.90 -3.78
CA THR A 250 12.03 -8.35 -3.81
C THR A 250 13.41 -8.71 -3.28
N THR A 251 14.44 -7.93 -3.63
CA THR A 251 15.81 -8.14 -3.13
C THR A 251 15.92 -7.85 -1.64
N GLU A 252 15.20 -6.86 -1.13
CA GLU A 252 15.22 -6.50 0.28
C GLU A 252 14.48 -7.53 1.15
N VAL A 253 13.36 -8.06 0.68
CA VAL A 253 12.66 -9.18 1.32
C VAL A 253 13.59 -10.37 1.49
N GLY A 254 14.34 -10.74 0.44
CA GLY A 254 15.31 -11.82 0.53
C GLY A 254 16.37 -11.58 1.63
N ARG A 255 16.90 -10.35 1.73
CA ARG A 255 17.87 -9.99 2.79
C ARG A 255 17.26 -10.01 4.19
N MET A 256 16.02 -9.56 4.33
CA MET A 256 15.33 -9.60 5.61
C MET A 256 15.08 -11.04 6.06
N LEU A 257 14.69 -11.93 5.16
CA LEU A 257 14.55 -13.35 5.45
C LEU A 257 15.87 -13.98 5.92
N GLU A 258 16.99 -13.68 5.24
CA GLU A 258 18.32 -14.12 5.65
C GLU A 258 18.73 -13.57 7.04
N GLN A 259 18.35 -12.34 7.37
CA GLN A 259 18.58 -11.75 8.68
C GLN A 259 17.68 -12.34 9.76
N THR A 260 16.43 -12.69 9.41
CA THR A 260 15.48 -13.32 10.34
C THR A 260 15.90 -14.73 10.71
N GLU A 261 16.51 -15.48 9.78
CA GLU A 261 17.18 -16.75 10.10
C GLU A 261 18.35 -16.60 11.10
N ARG A 262 18.97 -15.42 11.13
CA ARG A 262 20.08 -15.11 12.07
C ARG A 262 19.63 -14.44 13.38
N HIS A 263 18.51 -13.74 13.38
CA HIS A 263 18.02 -12.97 14.52
C HIS A 263 16.50 -13.06 14.60
N SER A 264 16.00 -13.94 15.46
CA SER A 264 14.57 -14.19 15.69
C SER A 264 13.79 -13.03 16.33
N GLU A 265 14.37 -11.82 16.38
CA GLU A 265 13.76 -10.66 17.06
C GLU A 265 12.90 -9.75 16.17
N LEU A 266 12.88 -9.95 14.84
CA LEU A 266 12.20 -9.03 13.89
C LEU A 266 10.68 -9.25 13.77
N LEU A 267 10.16 -10.34 14.30
CA LEU A 267 8.74 -10.69 14.25
C LEU A 267 8.15 -10.81 15.65
N GLY A 268 8.34 -9.80 16.50
CA GLY A 268 7.73 -9.79 17.84
C GLY A 268 6.23 -10.12 17.76
N GLY A 269 5.83 -11.29 18.28
CA GLY A 269 4.46 -11.81 18.30
C GLY A 269 4.11 -12.80 17.17
N VAL A 270 4.81 -12.82 16.04
CA VAL A 270 4.61 -13.80 14.94
C VAL A 270 5.68 -14.89 15.01
N ALA A 271 6.84 -14.60 15.58
CA ALA A 271 7.95 -15.55 15.73
C ALA A 271 7.65 -16.73 16.69
N GLU A 272 6.73 -16.58 17.63
CA GLU A 272 6.31 -17.66 18.52
C GLU A 272 5.48 -18.75 17.82
N ILE A 273 4.88 -18.44 16.69
CA ILE A 273 4.07 -19.37 15.88
C ILE A 273 4.94 -20.14 14.87
N ILE A 274 6.17 -19.68 14.61
CA ILE A 274 7.03 -20.19 13.53
C ILE A 274 8.20 -21.03 14.08
N LYS A 275 7.94 -22.02 14.89
CA LYS A 275 8.95 -23.03 15.23
C LYS A 275 8.67 -24.33 14.48
N ASP A 276 9.61 -24.68 13.59
CA ASP A 276 9.80 -25.95 12.89
C ASP A 276 8.91 -26.31 11.68
N SER A 277 9.34 -25.98 10.47
CA SER A 277 9.25 -26.75 9.22
C SER A 277 9.43 -25.93 7.93
N ALA A 278 9.47 -26.57 6.73
CA ALA A 278 9.51 -25.91 5.41
C ALA A 278 8.28 -24.99 5.16
N ASN A 279 7.14 -25.25 5.82
CA ASN A 279 5.95 -24.40 5.83
C ASN A 279 6.19 -23.01 6.45
N GLU A 280 7.16 -22.88 7.34
CA GLU A 280 7.51 -21.66 8.09
C GLU A 280 8.14 -20.58 7.22
N ARG A 281 9.06 -20.97 6.32
CA ARG A 281 9.67 -20.03 5.37
C ARG A 281 8.62 -19.42 4.44
N TYR A 282 7.66 -20.23 4.03
CA TYR A 282 6.56 -19.78 3.18
C TYR A 282 5.63 -18.79 3.90
N LEU A 283 5.28 -19.08 5.15
CA LEU A 283 4.42 -18.20 5.96
C LEU A 283 5.12 -16.87 6.22
N ALA A 284 6.39 -16.89 6.62
CA ALA A 284 7.21 -15.70 6.82
C ALA A 284 7.32 -14.86 5.52
N GLN A 285 7.54 -15.51 4.39
CA GLN A 285 7.58 -14.84 3.09
C GLN A 285 6.23 -14.26 2.69
N THR A 286 5.14 -14.97 2.94
CA THR A 286 3.78 -14.48 2.67
C THR A 286 3.43 -13.28 3.55
N VAL A 287 3.79 -13.29 4.84
CA VAL A 287 3.60 -12.17 5.76
C VAL A 287 4.42 -10.96 5.32
N LEU A 288 5.68 -11.16 4.90
CA LEU A 288 6.52 -10.09 4.37
C LEU A 288 5.98 -9.52 3.04
N ASP A 289 5.50 -10.38 2.13
CA ASP A 289 4.88 -9.96 0.87
C ASP A 289 3.60 -9.12 1.14
N LEU A 290 2.79 -9.51 2.13
CA LEU A 290 1.60 -8.76 2.52
C LEU A 290 1.95 -7.42 3.16
N SER A 291 2.91 -7.43 4.09
CA SER A 291 3.42 -6.21 4.73
C SER A 291 3.96 -5.24 3.69
N MET A 292 4.74 -5.75 2.73
CA MET A 292 5.31 -4.97 1.65
C MET A 292 4.25 -4.39 0.71
N ASN A 293 3.25 -5.19 0.31
CA ASN A 293 2.14 -4.69 -0.52
C ASN A 293 1.34 -3.61 0.19
N HIS A 294 1.08 -3.78 1.49
CA HIS A 294 0.43 -2.75 2.31
C HIS A 294 1.28 -1.48 2.37
N SER A 295 2.56 -1.61 2.70
CA SER A 295 3.51 -0.48 2.77
C SER A 295 3.63 0.27 1.44
N MET A 296 3.73 -0.45 0.32
CA MET A 296 3.78 0.15 -1.00
C MET A 296 2.49 0.87 -1.38
N THR A 297 1.33 0.25 -1.10
CA THR A 297 0.02 0.87 -1.37
C THR A 297 -0.14 2.15 -0.54
N THR A 298 0.19 2.09 0.75
CA THR A 298 0.17 3.24 1.65
C THR A 298 1.14 4.33 1.17
N ALA A 299 2.37 3.97 0.81
CA ALA A 299 3.36 4.90 0.26
C ALA A 299 2.83 5.62 -0.99
N HIS A 300 2.21 4.90 -1.92
CA HIS A 300 1.59 5.49 -3.10
C HIS A 300 0.44 6.44 -2.77
N GLN A 301 -0.41 6.10 -1.80
CA GLN A 301 -1.51 6.96 -1.35
C GLN A 301 -0.97 8.25 -0.73
N VAL A 302 0.00 8.15 0.19
CA VAL A 302 0.65 9.31 0.80
C VAL A 302 1.36 10.16 -0.25
N ALA A 303 2.10 9.55 -1.16
CA ALA A 303 2.82 10.24 -2.24
C ALA A 303 1.87 11.06 -3.14
N ASN A 304 0.71 10.50 -3.50
CA ASN A 304 -0.31 11.22 -4.26
C ASN A 304 -0.85 12.43 -3.48
N GLN A 305 -1.13 12.25 -2.19
CA GLN A 305 -1.62 13.35 -1.33
C GLN A 305 -0.56 14.44 -1.14
N VAL A 306 0.72 14.05 -1.01
CA VAL A 306 1.84 15.00 -0.91
C VAL A 306 1.97 15.81 -2.20
N LEU A 307 1.91 15.17 -3.38
CA LEU A 307 1.92 15.88 -4.66
C LEU A 307 0.77 16.87 -4.79
N GLN A 308 -0.46 16.49 -4.42
CA GLN A 308 -1.63 17.38 -4.46
C GLN A 308 -1.46 18.62 -3.56
N GLU A 309 -0.83 18.49 -2.41
CA GLU A 309 -0.59 19.64 -1.53
C GLU A 309 0.63 20.46 -1.98
N LEU A 310 1.68 19.82 -2.50
CA LEU A 310 2.85 20.51 -3.04
C LEU A 310 2.51 21.34 -4.27
N GLU A 311 1.62 20.88 -5.16
CA GLU A 311 1.15 21.62 -6.35
C GLU A 311 0.60 23.02 -6.01
N LYS A 312 0.06 23.20 -4.81
CA LYS A 312 -0.49 24.48 -4.36
C LYS A 312 0.58 25.50 -3.97
N VAL A 313 1.82 25.07 -3.75
CA VAL A 313 2.90 25.90 -3.20
C VAL A 313 4.20 25.87 -4.00
N ALA A 314 4.35 24.88 -4.91
CA ALA A 314 5.51 24.68 -5.77
C ALA A 314 5.09 24.17 -7.14
N TYR A 315 5.97 24.32 -8.12
CA TYR A 315 5.79 23.64 -9.40
C TYR A 315 6.01 22.12 -9.21
N LEU A 316 5.30 21.28 -9.96
CA LEU A 316 5.54 19.84 -9.96
C LEU A 316 6.39 19.44 -11.17
N HIS A 317 7.52 18.79 -10.93
CA HIS A 317 8.30 18.14 -11.99
C HIS A 317 7.58 16.89 -12.51
N LYS A 318 6.97 16.13 -11.61
CA LYS A 318 6.14 14.95 -11.91
C LYS A 318 4.82 15.05 -11.14
N SER A 319 3.71 14.96 -11.87
CA SER A 319 2.36 15.05 -11.31
C SER A 319 1.86 13.73 -10.70
N LYS A 320 2.60 12.64 -10.88
CA LYS A 320 2.30 11.31 -10.32
C LYS A 320 3.52 10.77 -9.58
N PRO A 321 3.33 9.96 -8.53
CA PRO A 321 4.43 9.28 -7.86
C PRO A 321 5.28 8.49 -8.85
N GLN A 322 6.59 8.56 -8.68
CA GLN A 322 7.57 7.81 -9.46
C GLN A 322 8.08 6.64 -8.64
N ALA A 323 8.40 5.53 -9.30
CA ALA A 323 8.95 4.35 -8.63
C ALA A 323 10.42 4.17 -8.98
N ALA A 324 11.28 4.03 -7.95
CA ALA A 324 12.72 3.84 -8.13
C ALA A 324 13.31 2.95 -7.03
N SER A 325 14.51 2.38 -7.33
CA SER A 325 15.26 1.55 -6.39
C SER A 325 16.14 2.39 -5.45
N LEU A 326 15.55 3.37 -4.79
CA LEU A 326 16.29 4.27 -3.90
C LEU A 326 16.61 3.60 -2.57
N GLY A 327 17.85 3.75 -2.11
CA GLY A 327 18.37 3.05 -0.94
C GLY A 327 17.58 3.30 0.34
N VAL A 328 17.15 4.53 0.56
CA VAL A 328 16.41 4.95 1.75
C VAL A 328 14.97 4.41 1.80
N LEU A 329 14.42 3.93 0.66
CA LEU A 329 13.07 3.40 0.58
C LEU A 329 12.99 1.87 0.77
N LYS A 330 14.08 1.23 1.23
CA LYS A 330 14.20 -0.22 1.28
C LYS A 330 13.44 -0.92 2.40
N SER A 331 12.72 -0.21 3.26
CA SER A 331 11.96 -0.82 4.34
C SER A 331 10.64 -1.40 3.80
N PRO A 332 10.49 -2.70 3.65
CA PRO A 332 9.24 -3.27 3.15
C PRO A 332 8.10 -3.21 4.18
N ASP A 333 8.44 -3.07 5.44
CA ASP A 333 7.55 -3.03 6.60
C ASP A 333 7.09 -1.61 6.98
N ILE A 334 7.79 -0.56 6.52
CA ILE A 334 7.43 0.83 6.78
C ILE A 334 7.08 1.53 5.45
N PRO A 335 5.86 2.04 5.28
CA PRO A 335 5.54 2.90 4.15
C PRO A 335 6.55 4.02 4.04
N SER A 336 7.22 4.17 2.90
CA SER A 336 8.32 5.10 2.74
C SER A 336 8.17 5.88 1.45
N ILE A 337 8.36 7.20 1.52
CA ILE A 337 8.39 8.10 0.38
C ILE A 337 9.66 8.94 0.40
N LEU A 338 10.17 9.28 -0.77
CA LEU A 338 11.20 10.29 -0.94
C LEU A 338 10.59 11.49 -1.67
N VAL A 339 10.74 12.67 -1.09
CA VAL A 339 10.19 13.92 -1.63
C VAL A 339 11.34 14.78 -2.12
N GLU A 340 11.45 14.91 -3.44
CA GLU A 340 12.25 15.94 -4.09
C GLU A 340 11.47 17.24 -4.02
N VAL A 341 11.92 18.20 -3.24
CA VAL A 341 11.19 19.45 -3.03
C VAL A 341 11.47 20.51 -4.11
N GLY A 342 12.34 20.20 -5.06
CA GLY A 342 12.78 21.01 -6.21
C GLY A 342 14.18 20.62 -6.61
N PHE A 343 14.71 21.23 -7.65
CA PHE A 343 16.08 20.97 -8.14
C PHE A 343 17.02 22.10 -7.72
N ILE A 344 17.98 21.80 -6.83
CA ILE A 344 18.98 22.80 -6.39
C ILE A 344 19.85 23.30 -7.55
N SER A 345 19.99 22.53 -8.64
CA SER A 345 20.71 22.94 -9.87
C SER A 345 20.03 24.08 -10.62
N ASN A 346 18.74 24.32 -10.37
CA ASN A 346 18.03 25.45 -10.95
C ASN A 346 18.23 26.71 -10.10
N PRO A 347 18.79 27.82 -10.65
CA PRO A 347 19.11 29.02 -9.83
C PRO A 347 17.90 29.67 -9.17
N GLN A 348 16.72 29.58 -9.79
CA GLN A 348 15.49 30.15 -9.22
C GLN A 348 14.98 29.28 -8.07
N GLU A 349 15.02 27.95 -8.23
CA GLU A 349 14.63 27.02 -7.16
C GLU A 349 15.63 27.02 -6.01
N GLU A 350 16.94 27.06 -6.28
CA GLU A 350 17.94 27.23 -5.23
C GLU A 350 17.61 28.42 -4.34
N LYS A 351 17.32 29.58 -4.94
CA LYS A 351 16.91 30.77 -4.19
C LYS A 351 15.65 30.56 -3.37
N GLN A 352 14.64 29.88 -3.93
CA GLN A 352 13.39 29.57 -3.24
C GLN A 352 13.61 28.54 -2.10
N LEU A 353 14.34 27.46 -2.36
CA LEU A 353 14.64 26.41 -1.40
C LEU A 353 15.45 26.90 -0.19
N ARG A 354 16.26 27.95 -0.36
CA ARG A 354 16.98 28.66 0.73
C ARG A 354 16.06 29.56 1.56
N SER A 355 14.89 29.92 1.04
CA SER A 355 13.95 30.81 1.74
C SER A 355 13.22 30.08 2.86
N ALA A 356 13.35 30.61 4.09
CA ALA A 356 12.64 30.08 5.26
C ALA A 356 11.12 30.04 5.07
N ASN A 357 10.55 31.03 4.40
CA ASN A 357 9.12 31.10 4.12
C ASN A 357 8.68 30.00 3.12
N HIS A 358 9.48 29.78 2.06
CA HIS A 358 9.17 28.71 1.10
C HIS A 358 9.30 27.32 1.75
N GLN A 359 10.36 27.09 2.53
CA GLN A 359 10.50 25.84 3.32
C GLN A 359 9.32 25.62 4.27
N HIS A 360 8.81 26.68 4.90
CA HIS A 360 7.63 26.57 5.76
C HIS A 360 6.38 26.16 4.98
N LYS A 361 6.16 26.72 3.78
CA LYS A 361 5.05 26.32 2.89
C LYS A 361 5.17 24.87 2.44
N LEU A 362 6.37 24.42 2.07
CA LEU A 362 6.63 23.02 1.71
C LEU A 362 6.35 22.08 2.89
N ALA A 363 6.84 22.42 4.09
CA ALA A 363 6.58 21.65 5.31
C ALA A 363 5.08 21.58 5.62
N GLN A 364 4.35 22.69 5.51
CA GLN A 364 2.89 22.71 5.70
C GLN A 364 2.15 21.84 4.68
N ALA A 365 2.57 21.83 3.42
CA ALA A 365 1.99 21.00 2.38
C ALA A 365 2.17 19.51 2.71
N MET A 366 3.39 19.10 3.02
CA MET A 366 3.69 17.72 3.46
C MET A 366 2.90 17.34 4.72
N PHE A 367 2.88 18.20 5.74
CA PHE A 367 2.13 17.96 6.97
C PHE A 367 0.63 17.75 6.70
N LYS A 368 0.00 18.63 5.90
CA LYS A 368 -1.43 18.52 5.55
C LYS A 368 -1.74 17.21 4.84
N ALA A 369 -0.89 16.78 3.93
CA ALA A 369 -1.05 15.53 3.22
C ALA A 369 -0.95 14.32 4.17
N VAL A 370 0.09 14.28 5.00
CA VAL A 370 0.31 13.19 5.98
C VAL A 370 -0.83 13.13 6.99
N LYS A 371 -1.23 14.26 7.56
CA LYS A 371 -2.36 14.35 8.49
C LYS A 371 -3.64 13.81 7.85
N ARG A 372 -3.97 14.27 6.63
CA ARG A 372 -5.16 13.80 5.89
C ARG A 372 -5.12 12.29 5.66
N HIS A 373 -3.96 11.73 5.30
CA HIS A 373 -3.82 10.30 5.11
C HIS A 373 -4.19 9.54 6.38
N PHE A 374 -3.63 9.89 7.51
CA PHE A 374 -3.89 9.21 8.78
C PHE A 374 -5.27 9.52 9.38
N GLU A 375 -5.90 10.62 9.04
CA GLU A 375 -7.32 10.85 9.34
C GLU A 375 -8.23 9.90 8.54
N GLN A 376 -7.84 9.55 7.32
CA GLN A 376 -8.60 8.64 6.45
C GLN A 376 -8.34 7.17 6.76
N ALA A 377 -7.10 6.81 7.07
CA ALA A 377 -6.64 5.44 7.30
C ALA A 377 -5.67 5.36 8.50
N PRO A 378 -6.16 5.59 9.73
CA PRO A 378 -5.32 5.54 10.91
C PRO A 378 -4.91 4.10 11.26
N PRO A 379 -3.72 3.85 11.82
CA PRO A 379 -3.39 2.60 12.49
C PRO A 379 -4.41 2.28 13.59
N ALA A 380 -4.83 1.02 13.69
CA ALA A 380 -5.95 0.61 14.56
C ALA A 380 -5.74 0.93 16.06
N ASP A 381 -4.49 0.95 16.50
CA ASP A 381 -4.06 1.24 17.87
C ASP A 381 -3.74 2.74 18.12
N SER A 382 -4.04 3.62 17.18
CA SER A 382 -3.72 5.04 17.26
C SER A 382 -4.85 5.89 17.87
N LEU A 383 -4.47 7.07 18.42
CA LEU A 383 -5.43 8.09 18.87
C LEU A 383 -6.37 8.53 17.73
N PHE A 384 -5.89 8.56 16.48
CA PHE A 384 -6.71 8.91 15.32
C PHE A 384 -7.77 7.84 15.04
N ALA A 385 -7.45 6.55 15.23
CA ALA A 385 -8.42 5.47 15.12
C ALA A 385 -9.49 5.58 16.20
N LEU A 386 -9.11 5.87 17.44
CA LEU A 386 -10.08 6.12 18.52
C LEU A 386 -11.01 7.30 18.22
N HIS A 387 -10.46 8.41 17.74
CA HIS A 387 -11.26 9.57 17.35
C HIS A 387 -12.19 9.24 16.18
N ARG A 388 -11.73 8.42 15.22
CA ARG A 388 -12.54 7.97 14.09
C ARG A 388 -13.63 6.98 14.53
N ALA A 389 -13.32 6.04 15.41
CA ALA A 389 -14.31 5.12 16.00
C ALA A 389 -15.39 5.85 16.79
N ARG A 390 -15.07 7.04 17.29
CA ARG A 390 -16.04 7.95 17.94
C ARG A 390 -16.76 8.89 16.96
N GLN A 391 -16.63 8.67 15.66
CA GLN A 391 -17.35 9.41 14.63
C GLN A 391 -18.19 8.46 13.79
N HIS A 392 -19.42 8.88 13.52
CA HIS A 392 -20.33 8.16 12.63
C HIS A 392 -20.76 9.06 11.49
N LYS A 393 -20.59 8.60 10.24
CA LYS A 393 -21.13 9.26 9.06
C LYS A 393 -22.51 8.69 8.79
N VAL A 394 -23.52 9.53 8.93
CA VAL A 394 -24.93 9.15 8.75
C VAL A 394 -25.18 8.59 7.34
N SER A 395 -25.74 7.41 7.28
CA SER A 395 -26.17 6.72 6.06
C SER A 395 -27.68 6.93 5.80
N ALA A 396 -28.12 6.64 4.58
CA ALA A 396 -29.54 6.70 4.25
C ALA A 396 -30.35 5.73 5.13
N GLY A 397 -31.46 6.22 5.71
CA GLY A 397 -32.33 5.45 6.59
C GLY A 397 -31.92 5.43 8.07
N GLU A 398 -30.82 6.06 8.45
CA GLU A 398 -30.44 6.16 9.85
C GLU A 398 -31.09 7.38 10.53
N SER A 399 -31.47 7.22 11.79
CA SER A 399 -31.97 8.29 12.66
C SER A 399 -31.10 8.42 13.90
N LEU A 400 -31.20 9.56 14.56
CA LEU A 400 -30.42 9.81 15.79
C LEU A 400 -30.72 8.77 16.89
N SER A 401 -31.96 8.29 16.97
CA SER A 401 -32.36 7.25 17.92
C SER A 401 -31.77 5.87 17.58
N VAL A 402 -31.71 5.50 16.30
CA VAL A 402 -31.05 4.26 15.85
C VAL A 402 -29.55 4.30 16.17
N LEU A 403 -28.92 5.45 15.94
CA LEU A 403 -27.49 5.62 16.24
C LEU A 403 -27.23 5.61 17.75
N ALA A 404 -28.08 6.26 18.55
CA ALA A 404 -27.99 6.25 20.00
C ALA A 404 -28.08 4.81 20.56
N GLN A 405 -29.00 4.00 20.04
CA GLN A 405 -29.12 2.59 20.40
C GLN A 405 -27.90 1.78 19.96
N ARG A 406 -27.41 1.97 18.72
CA ARG A 406 -26.22 1.28 18.19
C ARG A 406 -24.99 1.52 19.03
N TYR A 407 -24.77 2.77 19.46
CA TYR A 407 -23.60 3.19 20.21
C TYR A 407 -23.81 3.15 21.74
N GLN A 408 -24.97 2.69 22.22
CA GLN A 408 -25.32 2.60 23.63
C GLN A 408 -25.16 3.92 24.39
N VAL A 409 -25.53 5.02 23.74
CA VAL A 409 -25.55 6.38 24.31
C VAL A 409 -26.97 6.91 24.29
N SER A 410 -27.25 7.93 25.10
CA SER A 410 -28.58 8.56 25.04
C SER A 410 -28.70 9.48 23.80
N VAL A 411 -29.92 9.62 23.26
CA VAL A 411 -30.20 10.59 22.19
C VAL A 411 -29.87 12.01 22.65
N ALA A 412 -30.09 12.31 23.93
CA ALA A 412 -29.76 13.61 24.51
C ALA A 412 -28.27 13.89 24.49
N ASP A 413 -27.45 12.92 24.92
CA ASP A 413 -25.96 13.04 24.90
C ASP A 413 -25.44 13.19 23.47
N LEU A 414 -25.96 12.36 22.54
CA LEU A 414 -25.57 12.42 21.14
C LEU A 414 -25.89 13.79 20.54
N ARG A 415 -27.06 14.33 20.84
CA ARG A 415 -27.52 15.66 20.42
C ARG A 415 -26.66 16.77 21.03
N GLN A 416 -26.44 16.75 22.32
CA GLN A 416 -25.64 17.74 23.04
C GLN A 416 -24.20 17.75 22.55
N HIS A 417 -23.60 16.57 22.41
CA HIS A 417 -22.21 16.41 21.99
C HIS A 417 -21.96 16.93 20.56
N ASN A 418 -22.99 16.86 19.71
CA ASN A 418 -22.95 17.35 18.33
C ASN A 418 -23.59 18.73 18.14
N GLN A 419 -24.00 19.41 19.21
CA GLN A 419 -24.62 20.75 19.18
C GLN A 419 -25.84 20.79 18.23
N LEU A 420 -26.63 19.70 18.20
CA LEU A 420 -27.81 19.63 17.36
C LEU A 420 -28.99 20.32 18.04
N SER A 421 -29.70 21.17 17.32
CA SER A 421 -30.87 21.88 17.81
C SER A 421 -32.11 20.96 17.94
N ASN A 422 -32.12 19.85 17.18
CA ASN A 422 -33.20 18.83 17.18
C ASN A 422 -32.62 17.46 16.79
N ASP A 423 -33.48 16.44 16.69
CA ASP A 423 -33.06 15.07 16.38
C ASP A 423 -32.91 14.81 14.87
N SER A 424 -33.03 15.83 14.03
CA SER A 424 -32.88 15.69 12.59
C SER A 424 -31.40 15.64 12.19
N ILE A 425 -31.04 14.60 11.47
CA ILE A 425 -29.69 14.39 10.92
C ILE A 425 -29.79 14.20 9.41
N ARG A 426 -28.70 14.50 8.69
CA ARG A 426 -28.64 14.42 7.23
C ARG A 426 -27.72 13.31 6.79
N VAL A 427 -28.07 12.64 5.70
CA VAL A 427 -27.16 11.68 5.05
C VAL A 427 -25.82 12.36 4.73
N GLY A 428 -24.72 11.71 5.10
CA GLY A 428 -23.38 12.27 4.96
C GLY A 428 -22.90 13.14 6.12
N GLN A 429 -23.80 13.54 7.05
CA GLN A 429 -23.43 14.26 8.26
C GLN A 429 -22.54 13.37 9.14
N VAL A 430 -21.46 13.96 9.69
CA VAL A 430 -20.58 13.28 10.63
C VAL A 430 -20.98 13.66 12.05
N LEU A 431 -21.34 12.65 12.83
CA LEU A 431 -21.66 12.79 14.25
C LEU A 431 -20.49 12.30 15.10
N ARG A 432 -20.19 13.04 16.16
CA ARG A 432 -19.28 12.58 17.22
C ARG A 432 -20.08 11.75 18.22
N ILE A 433 -19.57 10.56 18.51
CA ILE A 433 -20.17 9.65 19.47
C ILE A 433 -19.54 9.93 20.85
N PRO A 434 -20.33 10.21 21.89
CA PRO A 434 -19.82 10.52 23.24
C PRO A 434 -19.01 9.40 23.87
#